data_e062c3ac566aab921341f3ce3c094b87
#
_entry.id   e062c3ac566aab921341f3ce3c094b87
#
_cell.length_a   1.000
_cell.length_b   1.000
_cell.length_c   1.000
_cell.angle_alpha   90.00
_cell.angle_beta   90.00
_cell.angle_gamma   90.00
#
_symmetry.space_group_name_H-M   'P 1'
#
loop_
_entity.id
_entity.type
_entity.pdbx_description
1 polymer ?
#
loop_
_entity_poly.entity_id
_entity_poly.type
_entity_poly.pdbx_seq_one_letter_code
_entity_poly.pdbx_strand_id
1 'polypeptide(L)'
;MKRYPWLILAAAVALASCGGTATPSTTSTTGECALENDAECIGADLSGQDLSGKRLIGIDFRNANLSNTKFVGADLTQANLVGANVAGADFSEATLVRISLSTANAAGVNFSGSLLTGADFREADIAEANFSRSYLTDANFTGALNAPSFEPALLCKTVMPDGEVEAPSC
;
A
#
# COMPACT_ATOMS: atom_id res chain seq x y z
N MET A 1 -39.52 34.59 42.60
CA MET A 1 -39.08 33.23 42.98
C MET A 1 -38.74 32.47 41.69
N LYS A 2 -37.45 32.35 41.37
CA LYS A 2 -36.98 31.68 40.13
C LYS A 2 -36.44 30.31 40.56
N ARG A 3 -37.00 29.23 40.01
CA ARG A 3 -36.52 27.86 40.19
C ARG A 3 -35.74 27.42 38.97
N TYR A 4 -34.46 27.03 39.15
CA TYR A 4 -33.63 26.40 38.11
C TYR A 4 -33.75 24.88 38.25
N PRO A 5 -33.93 24.12 37.16
CA PRO A 5 -33.82 22.68 37.22
C PRO A 5 -32.36 22.26 37.03
N TRP A 6 -31.90 21.41 37.88
CA TRP A 6 -30.57 20.80 37.89
C TRP A 6 -30.45 19.75 36.79
N LEU A 7 -29.46 19.92 35.95
CA LEU A 7 -29.00 18.87 35.05
C LEU A 7 -28.22 17.84 35.82
N ILE A 8 -28.72 16.62 35.84
CA ILE A 8 -28.04 15.44 36.40
C ILE A 8 -27.11 14.92 35.31
N LEU A 9 -25.81 15.04 35.56
CA LEU A 9 -24.78 14.42 34.72
C LEU A 9 -24.63 12.96 35.15
N ALA A 10 -25.16 12.02 34.36
CA ALA A 10 -24.97 10.60 34.59
C ALA A 10 -23.61 10.18 34.00
N ALA A 11 -22.62 9.98 34.86
CA ALA A 11 -21.36 9.34 34.48
C ALA A 11 -21.61 7.83 34.36
N ALA A 12 -21.58 7.32 33.12
CA ALA A 12 -21.58 5.88 32.86
C ALA A 12 -20.17 5.34 33.09
N VAL A 13 -19.95 4.62 34.16
CA VAL A 13 -18.75 3.80 34.36
C VAL A 13 -18.93 2.52 33.57
N ALA A 14 -18.21 2.37 32.47
CA ALA A 14 -18.13 1.13 31.70
C ALA A 14 -17.12 0.20 32.40
N LEU A 15 -17.61 -0.90 32.97
CA LEU A 15 -16.81 -2.01 33.44
C LEU A 15 -16.21 -2.77 32.27
N ALA A 16 -14.89 -2.87 32.25
CA ALA A 16 -14.17 -3.69 31.28
C ALA A 16 -14.45 -5.18 31.55
N SER A 17 -15.11 -5.84 30.62
CA SER A 17 -15.20 -7.29 30.53
C SER A 17 -14.24 -7.80 29.49
N CYS A 18 -13.22 -8.56 29.91
CA CYS A 18 -12.38 -9.36 29.03
C CYS A 18 -13.20 -10.46 28.35
N GLY A 19 -13.44 -10.35 27.07
CA GLY A 19 -14.02 -11.39 26.25
C GLY A 19 -13.72 -11.07 24.79
N GLY A 20 -12.71 -11.76 24.20
CA GLY A 20 -12.34 -11.58 22.82
C GLY A 20 -13.47 -11.99 21.89
N THR A 21 -14.05 -11.02 21.23
CA THR A 21 -14.85 -11.21 20.02
C THR A 21 -14.28 -10.26 18.98
N ALA A 22 -13.85 -10.84 17.85
CA ALA A 22 -13.47 -10.07 16.68
C ALA A 22 -14.60 -9.09 16.37
N THR A 23 -14.32 -7.81 16.45
CA THR A 23 -15.26 -6.77 16.00
C THR A 23 -15.33 -6.83 14.49
N PRO A 24 -16.54 -6.87 13.90
CA PRO A 24 -16.67 -6.77 12.46
C PRO A 24 -16.17 -5.40 12.02
N SER A 25 -15.36 -5.39 10.95
CA SER A 25 -14.90 -4.19 10.26
C SER A 25 -16.07 -3.23 10.05
N THR A 26 -15.98 -2.06 10.69
CA THR A 26 -16.90 -0.97 10.40
C THR A 26 -16.61 -0.48 8.98
N THR A 27 -17.53 -0.74 8.07
CA THR A 27 -17.55 -0.14 6.73
C THR A 27 -17.57 1.38 6.92
N SER A 28 -16.42 2.02 6.77
CA SER A 28 -16.31 3.49 6.89
C SER A 28 -17.03 4.14 5.72
N THR A 29 -18.21 4.67 5.99
CA THR A 29 -18.97 5.51 5.04
C THR A 29 -18.51 6.95 5.25
N THR A 30 -17.43 7.34 4.66
CA THR A 30 -16.83 8.66 4.44
C THR A 30 -15.36 8.71 4.86
N GLY A 31 -14.48 8.55 3.90
CA GLY A 31 -13.23 9.32 3.75
C GLY A 31 -12.11 9.23 4.80
N GLU A 32 -12.30 8.70 5.98
CA GLU A 32 -11.22 8.54 6.94
C GLU A 32 -10.74 7.09 6.99
N CYS A 33 -9.65 6.83 6.30
CA CYS A 33 -8.94 5.57 6.34
C CYS A 33 -8.02 5.55 7.57
N ALA A 34 -8.18 4.55 8.44
CA ALA A 34 -7.23 4.31 9.52
C ALA A 34 -5.92 3.76 8.94
N LEU A 35 -4.85 4.56 9.03
CA LEU A 35 -3.53 4.19 8.49
C LEU A 35 -2.79 3.28 9.47
N GLU A 36 -3.24 2.03 9.57
CA GLU A 36 -2.71 0.97 10.41
C GLU A 36 -2.67 -0.37 9.68
N ASN A 37 -2.09 -1.40 10.30
CA ASN A 37 -2.01 -2.73 9.69
C ASN A 37 -3.41 -3.32 9.47
N ASP A 38 -3.58 -4.05 8.34
CA ASP A 38 -4.81 -4.75 7.95
C ASP A 38 -6.05 -3.83 7.80
N ALA A 39 -5.87 -2.50 7.77
CA ALA A 39 -6.97 -1.57 7.59
C ALA A 39 -7.54 -1.59 6.17
N GLU A 40 -8.84 -1.32 6.05
CA GLU A 40 -9.52 -1.17 4.76
C GLU A 40 -9.59 0.30 4.35
N CYS A 41 -8.82 0.66 3.32
CA CYS A 41 -8.73 2.02 2.77
C CYS A 41 -9.10 2.04 1.29
N ILE A 42 -10.07 1.20 0.92
CA ILE A 42 -10.50 1.01 -0.47
C ILE A 42 -11.07 2.32 -1.03
N GLY A 43 -10.52 2.75 -2.18
CA GLY A 43 -10.94 3.98 -2.84
C GLY A 43 -10.61 5.28 -2.09
N ALA A 44 -9.82 5.20 -1.01
CA ALA A 44 -9.42 6.40 -0.26
C ALA A 44 -8.59 7.37 -1.12
N ASP A 45 -8.72 8.65 -0.87
CA ASP A 45 -7.85 9.67 -1.46
C ASP A 45 -6.82 10.12 -0.43
N LEU A 46 -5.58 9.69 -0.64
CA LEU A 46 -4.41 10.00 0.19
C LEU A 46 -3.31 10.67 -0.65
N SER A 47 -3.71 11.25 -1.81
CA SER A 47 -2.76 11.86 -2.74
C SER A 47 -1.90 12.92 -2.07
N GLY A 48 -0.60 12.90 -2.37
CA GLY A 48 0.39 13.86 -1.86
C GLY A 48 0.68 13.77 -0.36
N GLN A 49 0.12 12.81 0.39
CA GLN A 49 0.39 12.66 1.81
C GLN A 49 1.79 12.10 2.09
N ASP A 50 2.32 12.36 3.27
CA ASP A 50 3.57 11.79 3.75
C ASP A 50 3.29 10.65 4.75
N LEU A 51 3.48 9.41 4.26
CA LEU A 51 3.33 8.16 5.00
C LEU A 51 4.67 7.45 5.20
N SER A 52 5.77 8.21 5.12
CA SER A 52 7.14 7.68 5.26
C SER A 52 7.33 6.98 6.61
N GLY A 53 8.00 5.83 6.60
CA GLY A 53 8.29 5.03 7.78
C GLY A 53 7.09 4.40 8.47
N LYS A 54 5.87 4.54 7.95
CA LYS A 54 4.68 3.90 8.54
C LYS A 54 4.69 2.39 8.36
N ARG A 55 4.08 1.68 9.33
CA ARG A 55 3.77 0.25 9.20
C ARG A 55 2.32 0.10 8.74
N LEU A 56 2.17 -0.40 7.52
CA LEU A 56 0.89 -0.55 6.82
C LEU A 56 0.78 -1.98 6.24
N ILE A 57 1.20 -2.96 7.05
CA ILE A 57 1.23 -4.38 6.66
C ILE A 57 -0.20 -4.84 6.39
N GLY A 58 -0.44 -5.50 5.26
CA GLY A 58 -1.73 -6.06 4.89
C GLY A 58 -2.81 -5.03 4.56
N ILE A 59 -2.49 -3.72 4.56
CA ILE A 59 -3.49 -2.68 4.29
C ILE A 59 -4.12 -2.84 2.90
N ASP A 60 -5.43 -2.58 2.82
CA ASP A 60 -6.19 -2.66 1.58
C ASP A 60 -6.41 -1.27 0.98
N PHE A 61 -5.61 -0.95 -0.02
CA PHE A 61 -5.67 0.29 -0.81
C PHE A 61 -6.26 0.06 -2.21
N ARG A 62 -7.07 -0.96 -2.42
CA ARG A 62 -7.68 -1.20 -3.74
C ARG A 62 -8.39 0.04 -4.25
N ASN A 63 -8.10 0.41 -5.51
CA ASN A 63 -8.68 1.57 -6.18
C ASN A 63 -8.44 2.92 -5.46
N ALA A 64 -7.53 2.99 -4.49
CA ALA A 64 -7.20 4.24 -3.80
C ALA A 64 -6.43 5.20 -4.71
N ASN A 65 -6.56 6.49 -4.45
CA ASN A 65 -5.72 7.51 -5.04
C ASN A 65 -4.54 7.81 -4.09
N LEU A 66 -3.38 7.31 -4.47
CA LEU A 66 -2.11 7.45 -3.75
C LEU A 66 -1.10 8.24 -4.60
N SER A 67 -1.58 9.02 -5.57
CA SER A 67 -0.69 9.76 -6.47
C SER A 67 0.18 10.75 -5.69
N ASN A 68 1.49 10.78 -6.00
CA ASN A 68 2.50 11.62 -5.32
C ASN A 68 2.60 11.41 -3.80
N THR A 69 2.05 10.32 -3.26
CA THR A 69 2.18 9.96 -1.83
C THR A 69 3.61 9.51 -1.54
N LYS A 70 4.13 9.88 -0.37
CA LYS A 70 5.45 9.43 0.09
C LYS A 70 5.32 8.23 1.01
N PHE A 71 5.99 7.13 0.66
CA PHE A 71 6.10 5.90 1.44
C PHE A 71 7.57 5.54 1.70
N VAL A 72 8.45 6.54 1.77
CA VAL A 72 9.90 6.31 1.93
C VAL A 72 10.16 5.49 3.19
N GLY A 73 10.80 4.31 3.03
CA GLY A 73 11.09 3.40 4.15
C GLY A 73 9.87 2.82 4.86
N ALA A 74 8.66 2.94 4.32
CA ALA A 74 7.45 2.36 4.90
C ALA A 74 7.41 0.82 4.73
N ASP A 75 6.67 0.14 5.61
CA ASP A 75 6.42 -1.30 5.52
C ASP A 75 4.98 -1.56 5.03
N LEU A 76 4.87 -1.92 3.75
CA LEU A 76 3.62 -2.32 3.09
C LEU A 76 3.64 -3.82 2.72
N THR A 77 4.28 -4.64 3.53
CA THR A 77 4.29 -6.10 3.32
C THR A 77 2.87 -6.62 3.16
N GLN A 78 2.60 -7.37 2.07
CA GLN A 78 1.29 -7.94 1.73
C GLN A 78 0.16 -6.91 1.52
N ALA A 79 0.46 -5.63 1.37
CA ALA A 79 -0.55 -4.63 1.05
C ALA A 79 -1.19 -4.89 -0.32
N ASN A 80 -2.47 -4.55 -0.44
CA ASN A 80 -3.25 -4.73 -1.64
C ASN A 80 -3.54 -3.39 -2.32
N LEU A 81 -2.85 -3.09 -3.43
CA LEU A 81 -2.99 -1.88 -4.23
C LEU A 81 -3.57 -2.17 -5.63
N VAL A 82 -4.35 -3.24 -5.77
CA VAL A 82 -4.97 -3.59 -7.06
C VAL A 82 -5.80 -2.44 -7.59
N GLY A 83 -5.53 -2.00 -8.82
CA GLY A 83 -6.23 -0.89 -9.48
C GLY A 83 -5.99 0.49 -8.85
N ALA A 84 -5.10 0.63 -7.88
CA ALA A 84 -4.79 1.92 -7.26
C ALA A 84 -4.07 2.85 -8.23
N ASN A 85 -4.21 4.15 -8.02
CA ASN A 85 -3.40 5.16 -8.67
C ASN A 85 -2.24 5.56 -7.75
N VAL A 86 -1.04 5.07 -8.05
CA VAL A 86 0.19 5.40 -7.33
C VAL A 86 1.14 6.28 -8.16
N ALA A 87 0.65 6.89 -9.25
CA ALA A 87 1.48 7.68 -10.16
C ALA A 87 2.31 8.73 -9.42
N GLY A 88 3.63 8.75 -9.68
CA GLY A 88 4.57 9.67 -9.05
C GLY A 88 4.80 9.45 -7.56
N ALA A 89 4.27 8.39 -6.96
CA ALA A 89 4.52 8.08 -5.55
C ALA A 89 5.97 7.69 -5.29
N ASP A 90 6.45 7.89 -4.06
CA ASP A 90 7.81 7.56 -3.65
C ASP A 90 7.82 6.39 -2.65
N PHE A 91 8.18 5.21 -3.14
CA PHE A 91 8.37 3.98 -2.35
C PHE A 91 9.86 3.65 -2.15
N SER A 92 10.75 4.63 -2.27
CA SER A 92 12.17 4.38 -2.08
C SER A 92 12.46 3.77 -0.71
N GLU A 93 13.33 2.75 -0.68
CA GLU A 93 13.73 2.02 0.52
C GLU A 93 12.57 1.35 1.29
N ALA A 94 11.37 1.28 0.72
CA ALA A 94 10.22 0.66 1.35
C ALA A 94 10.31 -0.89 1.34
N THR A 95 9.64 -1.51 2.31
CA THR A 95 9.42 -2.96 2.35
C THR A 95 8.08 -3.28 1.70
N LEU A 96 8.14 -3.88 0.50
CA LEU A 96 7.00 -4.14 -0.38
C LEU A 96 6.87 -5.65 -0.69
N VAL A 97 7.26 -6.49 0.27
CA VAL A 97 7.25 -7.95 0.09
C VAL A 97 5.82 -8.44 -0.16
N ARG A 98 5.61 -9.11 -1.30
CA ARG A 98 4.29 -9.64 -1.73
C ARG A 98 3.20 -8.57 -1.84
N ILE A 99 3.57 -7.33 -2.13
CA ILE A 99 2.59 -6.29 -2.45
C ILE A 99 1.86 -6.64 -3.76
N SER A 100 0.58 -6.34 -3.84
CA SER A 100 -0.18 -6.46 -5.09
C SER A 100 -0.43 -5.09 -5.71
N LEU A 101 0.13 -4.85 -6.89
CA LEU A 101 -0.02 -3.67 -7.73
C LEU A 101 -0.65 -4.02 -9.09
N SER A 102 -1.31 -5.20 -9.18
CA SER A 102 -1.88 -5.60 -10.46
C SER A 102 -2.90 -4.57 -10.96
N THR A 103 -2.87 -4.28 -12.25
CA THR A 103 -3.69 -3.25 -12.91
C THR A 103 -3.56 -1.83 -12.35
N ALA A 104 -2.60 -1.56 -11.48
CA ALA A 104 -2.38 -0.23 -10.91
C ALA A 104 -1.75 0.73 -11.95
N ASN A 105 -2.03 2.02 -11.80
CA ASN A 105 -1.27 3.06 -12.46
C ASN A 105 -0.05 3.42 -11.61
N ALA A 106 1.12 2.91 -11.98
CA ALA A 106 2.40 3.14 -11.31
C ALA A 106 3.38 3.96 -12.17
N ALA A 107 2.86 4.82 -13.04
CA ALA A 107 3.68 5.68 -13.88
C ALA A 107 4.52 6.66 -13.05
N GLY A 108 5.82 6.75 -13.33
CA GLY A 108 6.76 7.65 -12.64
C GLY A 108 7.02 7.33 -11.17
N VAL A 109 6.63 6.15 -10.69
CA VAL A 109 6.86 5.74 -9.30
C VAL A 109 8.34 5.51 -9.02
N ASN A 110 8.80 5.95 -7.86
CA ASN A 110 10.14 5.67 -7.38
C ASN A 110 10.15 4.44 -6.46
N PHE A 111 10.66 3.30 -6.97
CA PHE A 111 10.89 2.06 -6.20
C PHE A 111 12.37 1.84 -5.87
N SER A 112 13.22 2.86 -5.96
CA SER A 112 14.67 2.68 -5.77
C SER A 112 15.00 2.12 -4.40
N GLY A 113 15.85 1.08 -4.36
CA GLY A 113 16.28 0.45 -3.11
C GLY A 113 15.21 -0.35 -2.36
N SER A 114 13.99 -0.48 -2.89
CA SER A 114 12.88 -1.16 -2.21
C SER A 114 12.99 -2.69 -2.28
N LEU A 115 12.36 -3.38 -1.32
CA LEU A 115 12.25 -4.84 -1.25
C LEU A 115 10.92 -5.29 -1.89
N LEU A 116 10.96 -5.70 -3.16
CA LEU A 116 9.80 -6.10 -3.97
C LEU A 116 9.71 -7.63 -4.18
N THR A 117 10.28 -8.40 -3.26
CA THR A 117 10.24 -9.86 -3.35
C THR A 117 8.80 -10.39 -3.42
N GLY A 118 8.49 -11.12 -4.50
CA GLY A 118 7.16 -11.68 -4.74
C GLY A 118 6.08 -10.64 -5.04
N ALA A 119 6.45 -9.42 -5.43
CA ALA A 119 5.51 -8.37 -5.81
C ALA A 119 4.76 -8.71 -7.11
N ASP A 120 3.48 -8.35 -7.18
CA ASP A 120 2.62 -8.58 -8.32
C ASP A 120 2.35 -7.27 -9.07
N PHE A 121 2.94 -7.11 -10.26
CA PHE A 121 2.77 -5.97 -11.16
C PHE A 121 2.01 -6.34 -12.44
N ARG A 122 1.27 -7.45 -12.45
CA ARG A 122 0.59 -7.90 -13.66
C ARG A 122 -0.34 -6.82 -14.20
N GLU A 123 -0.20 -6.54 -15.50
CA GLU A 123 -1.02 -5.55 -16.20
C GLU A 123 -0.94 -4.11 -15.63
N ALA A 124 0.01 -3.83 -14.74
CA ALA A 124 0.24 -2.47 -14.22
C ALA A 124 0.88 -1.58 -15.30
N ASP A 125 0.54 -0.30 -15.29
CA ASP A 125 1.27 0.71 -16.07
C ASP A 125 2.47 1.19 -15.25
N ILE A 126 3.69 0.85 -15.71
CA ILE A 126 4.96 1.16 -15.04
C ILE A 126 5.84 2.12 -15.86
N ALA A 127 5.20 2.96 -16.69
CA ALA A 127 5.90 3.98 -17.46
C ALA A 127 6.82 4.81 -16.56
N GLU A 128 8.09 4.98 -16.98
CA GLU A 128 9.08 5.80 -16.27
C GLU A 128 9.30 5.43 -14.77
N ALA A 129 8.82 4.27 -14.30
CA ALA A 129 9.07 3.81 -12.95
C ALA A 129 10.57 3.54 -12.73
N ASN A 130 11.07 3.89 -11.55
CA ASN A 130 12.48 3.72 -11.19
C ASN A 130 12.67 2.51 -10.27
N PHE A 131 13.24 1.41 -10.79
CA PHE A 131 13.55 0.20 -10.03
C PHE A 131 15.04 0.10 -9.63
N SER A 132 15.80 1.19 -9.72
CA SER A 132 17.23 1.16 -9.43
C SER A 132 17.53 0.58 -8.04
N ARG A 133 18.43 -0.43 -7.97
CA ARG A 133 18.83 -1.10 -6.72
C ARG A 133 17.68 -1.78 -5.94
N SER A 134 16.54 -1.99 -6.56
CA SER A 134 15.45 -2.75 -5.94
C SER A 134 15.72 -4.26 -6.00
N TYR A 135 15.07 -5.01 -5.12
CA TYR A 135 15.13 -6.48 -5.04
C TYR A 135 13.84 -7.06 -5.59
N LEU A 136 13.90 -7.62 -6.80
CA LEU A 136 12.75 -8.11 -7.58
C LEU A 136 12.63 -9.64 -7.60
N THR A 137 13.24 -10.32 -6.64
CA THR A 137 13.18 -11.79 -6.55
C THR A 137 11.72 -12.28 -6.56
N ASP A 138 11.40 -13.23 -7.44
CA ASP A 138 10.05 -13.80 -7.60
C ASP A 138 8.95 -12.76 -7.94
N ALA A 139 9.29 -11.54 -8.38
CA ALA A 139 8.31 -10.55 -8.81
C ALA A 139 7.71 -10.91 -10.18
N ASN A 140 6.45 -10.52 -10.41
CA ASN A 140 5.73 -10.85 -11.63
C ASN A 140 5.24 -9.59 -12.35
N PHE A 141 5.79 -9.34 -13.54
CA PHE A 141 5.44 -8.22 -14.43
C PHE A 141 4.64 -8.64 -15.66
N THR A 142 4.11 -9.86 -15.71
CA THR A 142 3.39 -10.35 -16.90
C THR A 142 2.35 -9.35 -17.38
N GLY A 143 2.45 -8.93 -18.64
CA GLY A 143 1.52 -7.99 -19.25
C GLY A 143 1.64 -6.54 -18.75
N ALA A 144 2.65 -6.23 -17.92
CA ALA A 144 2.88 -4.84 -17.48
C ALA A 144 3.18 -3.95 -18.70
N LEU A 145 2.62 -2.74 -18.66
CA LEU A 145 2.68 -1.78 -19.75
C LEU A 145 3.83 -0.79 -19.58
N ASN A 146 4.38 -0.33 -20.70
CA ASN A 146 5.39 0.74 -20.74
C ASN A 146 6.61 0.48 -19.83
N ALA A 147 7.04 -0.78 -19.72
CA ALA A 147 8.12 -1.17 -18.83
C ALA A 147 9.41 -0.39 -19.10
N PRO A 148 10.00 0.24 -18.05
CA PRO A 148 11.29 0.90 -18.16
C PRO A 148 12.45 -0.11 -18.17
N SER A 149 13.68 0.38 -18.17
CA SER A 149 14.83 -0.47 -17.84
C SER A 149 14.80 -0.87 -16.37
N PHE A 150 15.01 -2.15 -16.09
CA PHE A 150 15.14 -2.67 -14.72
C PHE A 150 16.58 -2.58 -14.16
N GLU A 151 17.53 -2.07 -14.91
CA GLU A 151 18.90 -1.91 -14.42
C GLU A 151 19.08 -0.64 -13.57
N PRO A 152 19.84 -0.70 -12.47
CA PRO A 152 20.50 -1.86 -11.88
C PRO A 152 19.69 -2.52 -10.74
N ALA A 153 18.58 -3.16 -11.05
CA ALA A 153 17.82 -3.96 -10.07
C ALA A 153 18.38 -5.39 -9.96
N LEU A 154 18.10 -6.05 -8.81
CA LEU A 154 18.45 -7.46 -8.61
C LEU A 154 17.27 -8.34 -9.06
N LEU A 155 17.46 -8.98 -10.22
CA LEU A 155 16.46 -9.88 -10.82
C LEU A 155 16.83 -11.32 -10.47
N CYS A 156 15.94 -12.04 -9.78
CA CYS A 156 16.09 -13.47 -9.55
C CYS A 156 14.73 -14.13 -9.66
N LYS A 157 14.55 -15.00 -10.63
CA LYS A 157 13.27 -15.63 -10.97
C LYS A 157 12.15 -14.58 -11.22
N THR A 158 12.51 -13.41 -11.69
CA THR A 158 11.58 -12.34 -12.02
C THR A 158 10.92 -12.65 -13.34
N VAL A 159 9.58 -12.61 -13.37
CA VAL A 159 8.81 -12.77 -14.60
C VAL A 159 8.68 -11.40 -15.26
N MET A 160 9.22 -11.26 -16.45
CA MET A 160 9.25 -10.02 -17.23
C MET A 160 7.88 -9.76 -17.92
N PRO A 161 7.64 -8.55 -18.47
CA PRO A 161 6.36 -8.22 -19.10
C PRO A 161 5.92 -9.15 -20.24
N ASP A 162 6.85 -9.73 -20.96
CA ASP A 162 6.64 -10.71 -22.05
C ASP A 162 6.41 -12.15 -21.55
N GLY A 163 6.53 -12.37 -20.23
CA GLY A 163 6.39 -13.66 -19.58
C GLY A 163 7.69 -14.46 -19.46
N GLU A 164 8.80 -13.97 -20.01
CA GLU A 164 10.11 -14.61 -19.83
C GLU A 164 10.59 -14.49 -18.37
N VAL A 165 11.40 -15.44 -17.92
CA VAL A 165 11.90 -15.47 -16.55
C VAL A 165 13.38 -15.08 -16.54
N GLU A 166 13.67 -13.97 -15.91
CA GLU A 166 15.03 -13.52 -15.70
C GLU A 166 15.61 -14.09 -14.40
N ALA A 167 16.75 -14.78 -14.51
CA ALA A 167 17.41 -15.42 -13.38
C ALA A 167 18.92 -15.11 -13.28
N PRO A 168 19.42 -13.95 -13.73
CA PRO A 168 20.86 -13.73 -13.81
C PRO A 168 21.53 -13.53 -12.44
N SER A 169 20.77 -13.25 -11.39
CA SER A 169 21.30 -12.80 -10.08
C SER A 169 20.93 -13.73 -8.92
N CYS A 170 20.55 -14.99 -9.20
CA CYS A 170 20.35 -15.99 -8.15
C CYS A 170 21.67 -16.61 -7.70
#